data_b2b7881aae637119feb8e2187be53093
#
_entry.id   b2b7881aae637119feb8e2187be53093
#
_cell.length_a   1.000
_cell.length_b   1.000
_cell.length_c   1.000
_cell.angle_alpha   90.00
_cell.angle_beta   90.00
_cell.angle_gamma   90.00
#
_symmetry.space_group_name_H-M   'P 1'
#
loop_
_entity.id
_entity.type
_entity.pdbx_description
1 polymer ?
#
loop_
_entity_poly.entity_id
_entity_poly.type
_entity_poly.pdbx_seq_one_letter_code
_entity_poly.pdbx_strand_id
1 'polypeptide(L)'
;PGMMLAAVGVGVSHLVYSTQAGADYGLSLLWLIIAVTLIKYPAFRFAVDYANATGESLVRAYGEISKLALVWLMAGFVVDTFIATSAVALVTAGLFINIFDVSYSAPHVAIMITLISAVILMNGQYSKAENIVRFLVAIFSLLTLVALVFAFPSLGSGGRSIFAEIDMNVELSL
;
A
#
# COMPACT_ATOMS: atom_id res chain seq x y z
N PRO A 1 -6.76 -16.01 -1.75
CA PRO A 1 -6.94 -14.78 -2.57
C PRO A 1 -6.89 -13.49 -1.73
N GLY A 2 -7.62 -13.42 -0.58
CA GLY A 2 -7.70 -12.19 0.22
C GLY A 2 -6.36 -11.70 0.79
N MET A 3 -5.48 -12.59 1.23
CA MET A 3 -4.14 -12.20 1.73
C MET A 3 -3.24 -11.64 0.64
N MET A 4 -3.35 -12.12 -0.60
CA MET A 4 -2.61 -11.53 -1.72
C MET A 4 -3.12 -10.14 -2.06
N LEU A 5 -4.44 -9.95 -2.05
CA LEU A 5 -5.03 -8.63 -2.24
C LEU A 5 -4.58 -7.66 -1.15
N ALA A 6 -4.53 -8.11 0.10
CA ALA A 6 -3.99 -7.32 1.20
C ALA A 6 -2.51 -6.97 1.01
N ALA A 7 -1.68 -7.92 0.55
CA ALA A 7 -0.26 -7.69 0.26
C ALA A 7 -0.06 -6.64 -0.82
N VAL A 8 -0.83 -6.70 -1.90
CA VAL A 8 -0.78 -5.70 -2.98
C VAL A 8 -1.32 -4.35 -2.54
N GLY A 9 -2.31 -4.34 -1.63
CA GLY A 9 -2.92 -3.13 -1.08
C GLY A 9 -2.01 -2.38 -0.09
N VAL A 10 -1.05 -3.07 0.55
CA VAL A 10 -0.11 -2.43 1.48
C VAL A 10 1.05 -1.83 0.67
N GLY A 11 0.90 -0.57 0.26
CA GLY A 11 1.94 0.18 -0.43
C GLY A 11 2.90 0.88 0.54
N VAL A 12 3.95 1.49 -0.03
CA VAL A 12 4.91 2.34 0.69
C VAL A 12 4.23 3.43 1.50
N SER A 13 3.13 4.01 0.99
CA SER A 13 2.33 5.00 1.67
C SER A 13 1.80 4.52 3.03
N HIS A 14 1.44 3.25 3.14
CA HIS A 14 0.95 2.69 4.39
C HIS A 14 2.06 2.49 5.44
N LEU A 15 3.29 2.22 4.99
CA LEU A 15 4.42 2.00 5.88
C LEU A 15 5.12 3.31 6.26
N VAL A 16 5.43 4.15 5.30
CA VAL A 16 6.24 5.36 5.49
C VAL A 16 5.36 6.53 5.91
N TYR A 17 4.36 6.89 5.11
CA TYR A 17 3.56 8.09 5.38
C TYR A 17 2.62 7.93 6.57
N SER A 18 2.09 6.72 6.84
CA SER A 18 1.27 6.51 8.04
C SER A 18 2.10 6.61 9.32
N THR A 19 3.33 6.11 9.28
CA THR A 19 4.25 6.22 10.43
C THR A 19 4.68 7.67 10.65
N GLN A 20 5.00 8.39 9.58
CA GLN A 20 5.33 9.80 9.63
C GLN A 20 4.15 10.65 10.12
N ALA A 21 2.95 10.42 9.59
CA ALA A 21 1.74 11.09 10.04
C ALA A 21 1.47 10.83 11.54
N GLY A 22 1.71 9.60 12.01
CA GLY A 22 1.60 9.26 13.42
C GLY A 22 2.65 9.97 14.29
N ALA A 23 3.88 10.15 13.79
CA ALA A 23 4.94 10.87 14.48
C ALA A 23 4.66 12.39 14.57
N ASP A 24 4.15 12.98 13.48
CA ASP A 24 3.93 14.42 13.38
C ASP A 24 2.63 14.87 14.05
N TYR A 25 1.55 14.09 13.86
CA TYR A 25 0.19 14.47 14.29
C TYR A 25 -0.39 13.58 15.39
N GLY A 26 0.35 12.58 15.88
CA GLY A 26 -0.15 11.63 16.86
C GLY A 26 -1.37 10.86 16.34
N LEU A 27 -2.42 10.75 17.16
CA LEU A 27 -3.66 10.07 16.80
C LEU A 27 -4.74 11.01 16.22
N SER A 28 -4.44 12.29 16.03
CA SER A 28 -5.42 13.28 15.55
C SER A 28 -5.99 12.96 14.16
N LEU A 29 -5.19 12.29 13.30
CA LEU A 29 -5.63 11.87 11.97
C LEU A 29 -6.35 10.51 11.93
N LEU A 30 -6.47 9.82 13.06
CA LEU A 30 -7.08 8.49 13.11
C LEU A 30 -8.53 8.49 12.62
N TRP A 31 -9.31 9.51 13.03
CA TRP A 31 -10.69 9.65 12.59
C TRP A 31 -10.81 9.83 11.07
N LEU A 32 -9.86 10.54 10.45
CA LEU A 32 -9.82 10.76 9.01
C LEU A 32 -9.55 9.44 8.27
N ILE A 33 -8.62 8.63 8.77
CA ILE A 33 -8.31 7.30 8.22
C ILE A 33 -9.55 6.39 8.28
N ILE A 34 -10.25 6.38 9.43
CA ILE A 34 -11.49 5.62 9.60
C ILE A 34 -12.55 6.12 8.62
N ALA A 35 -12.77 7.43 8.54
CA ALA A 35 -13.76 8.04 7.65
C ALA A 35 -13.49 7.69 6.17
N VAL A 36 -12.24 7.86 5.71
CA VAL A 36 -11.84 7.52 4.33
C VAL A 36 -12.02 6.02 4.05
N THR A 37 -11.69 5.16 5.01
CA THR A 37 -11.86 3.71 4.85
C THR A 37 -13.33 3.33 4.72
N LEU A 38 -14.20 3.93 5.52
CA LEU A 38 -15.65 3.72 5.44
C LEU A 38 -16.25 4.22 4.12
N ILE A 39 -15.79 5.38 3.63
CA ILE A 39 -16.24 5.94 2.34
C ILE A 39 -15.78 5.06 1.17
N LYS A 40 -14.59 4.48 1.24
CA LYS A 40 -14.06 3.58 0.19
C LYS A 40 -14.71 2.20 0.19
N TYR A 41 -15.22 1.73 1.33
CA TYR A 41 -15.77 0.38 1.48
C TYR A 41 -16.84 0.02 0.44
N PRO A 42 -17.84 0.86 0.13
CA PRO A 42 -18.84 0.54 -0.87
C PRO A 42 -18.27 0.31 -2.27
N ALA A 43 -17.23 1.05 -2.67
CA ALA A 43 -16.59 0.90 -3.97
C ALA A 43 -15.87 -0.46 -4.10
N PHE A 44 -15.14 -0.87 -3.06
CA PHE A 44 -14.50 -2.18 -3.04
C PHE A 44 -15.52 -3.32 -3.01
N ARG A 45 -16.56 -3.17 -2.19
CA ARG A 45 -17.62 -4.17 -2.08
C ARG A 45 -18.36 -4.34 -3.41
N PHE A 46 -18.67 -3.23 -4.09
CA PHE A 46 -19.33 -3.27 -5.39
C PHE A 46 -18.56 -4.13 -6.41
N ALA A 47 -17.24 -4.00 -6.46
CA ALA A 47 -16.39 -4.77 -7.36
C ALA A 47 -16.50 -6.29 -7.10
N VAL A 48 -16.48 -6.67 -5.82
CA VAL A 48 -16.60 -8.08 -5.40
C VAL A 48 -18.01 -8.61 -5.65
N ASP A 49 -19.05 -7.85 -5.26
CA ASP A 49 -20.44 -8.24 -5.43
C ASP A 49 -20.80 -8.39 -6.92
N TYR A 50 -20.30 -7.48 -7.77
CA TYR A 50 -20.46 -7.59 -9.23
C TYR A 50 -19.82 -8.88 -9.78
N ALA A 51 -18.57 -9.15 -9.44
CA ALA A 51 -17.87 -10.34 -9.89
C ALA A 51 -18.53 -11.63 -9.41
N ASN A 52 -19.06 -11.66 -8.18
CA ASN A 52 -19.79 -12.81 -7.64
C ASN A 52 -21.16 -13.01 -8.30
N ALA A 53 -21.87 -11.93 -8.62
CA ALA A 53 -23.20 -11.99 -9.21
C ALA A 53 -23.18 -12.36 -10.71
N THR A 54 -22.19 -11.86 -11.44
CA THR A 54 -22.11 -12.03 -12.90
C THR A 54 -21.13 -13.12 -13.34
N GLY A 55 -20.19 -13.51 -12.48
CA GLY A 55 -19.06 -14.36 -12.86
C GLY A 55 -18.03 -13.66 -13.76
N GLU A 56 -18.16 -12.35 -13.96
CA GLU A 56 -17.38 -11.57 -14.91
C GLU A 56 -16.52 -10.52 -14.18
N SER A 57 -15.44 -10.08 -14.84
CA SER A 57 -14.60 -9.02 -14.30
C SER A 57 -15.19 -7.64 -14.59
N LEU A 58 -14.91 -6.66 -13.72
CA LEU A 58 -15.27 -5.26 -13.96
C LEU A 58 -14.71 -4.71 -15.28
N VAL A 59 -13.55 -5.20 -15.73
CA VAL A 59 -12.94 -4.79 -16.99
C VAL A 59 -13.88 -5.09 -18.17
N ARG A 60 -14.54 -6.26 -18.14
CA ARG A 60 -15.53 -6.64 -19.14
C ARG A 60 -16.75 -5.72 -19.08
N ALA A 61 -17.26 -5.44 -17.90
CA ALA A 61 -18.36 -4.51 -17.71
C ALA A 61 -18.09 -3.13 -18.30
N TYR A 62 -16.89 -2.58 -18.06
CA TYR A 62 -16.49 -1.31 -18.68
C TYR A 62 -16.47 -1.39 -20.20
N GLY A 63 -16.02 -2.51 -20.77
CA GLY A 63 -16.02 -2.74 -22.22
C GLY A 63 -17.43 -2.79 -22.83
N GLU A 64 -18.41 -3.30 -22.09
CA GLU A 64 -19.81 -3.35 -22.49
C GLU A 64 -20.50 -1.98 -22.44
N ILE A 65 -20.12 -1.14 -21.46
CA ILE A 65 -20.64 0.22 -21.36
C ILE A 65 -20.12 1.11 -22.50
N SER A 66 -18.80 1.14 -22.73
CA SER A 66 -18.20 1.94 -23.78
C SER A 66 -16.76 1.53 -24.06
N LYS A 67 -16.39 1.48 -25.33
CA LYS A 67 -14.99 1.28 -25.75
C LYS A 67 -14.06 2.40 -25.21
N LEU A 68 -14.57 3.62 -25.11
CA LEU A 68 -13.82 4.75 -24.56
C LEU A 68 -13.55 4.56 -23.06
N ALA A 69 -14.54 4.08 -22.30
CA ALA A 69 -14.37 3.78 -20.87
C ALA A 69 -13.32 2.67 -20.65
N LEU A 70 -13.32 1.65 -21.51
CA LEU A 70 -12.31 0.59 -21.46
C LEU A 70 -10.92 1.12 -21.77
N VAL A 71 -10.76 1.97 -22.79
CA VAL A 71 -9.45 2.58 -23.12
C VAL A 71 -8.94 3.44 -21.98
N TRP A 72 -9.80 4.26 -21.34
CA TRP A 72 -9.44 5.06 -20.18
C TRP A 72 -8.98 4.19 -19.00
N LEU A 73 -9.73 3.12 -18.73
CA LEU A 73 -9.39 2.17 -17.68
C LEU A 73 -8.03 1.51 -17.94
N MET A 74 -7.81 1.04 -19.17
CA MET A 74 -6.53 0.40 -19.55
C MET A 74 -5.35 1.39 -19.49
N ALA A 75 -5.53 2.61 -19.97
CA ALA A 75 -4.52 3.65 -19.87
C ALA A 75 -4.16 3.96 -18.40
N GLY A 76 -5.18 4.07 -17.54
CA GLY A 76 -4.99 4.23 -16.10
C GLY A 76 -4.20 3.08 -15.48
N PHE A 77 -4.54 1.84 -15.79
CA PHE A 77 -3.81 0.66 -15.30
C PHE A 77 -2.34 0.65 -15.73
N VAL A 78 -2.06 0.99 -16.98
CA VAL A 78 -0.68 1.06 -17.48
C VAL A 78 0.12 2.09 -16.71
N VAL A 79 -0.40 3.31 -16.60
CA VAL A 79 0.26 4.41 -15.89
C VAL A 79 0.47 4.06 -14.41
N ASP A 80 -0.57 3.57 -13.74
CA ASP A 80 -0.50 3.18 -12.33
C ASP A 80 0.52 2.06 -12.10
N THR A 81 0.57 1.05 -12.97
CA THR A 81 1.54 -0.05 -12.87
C THR A 81 2.98 0.48 -12.93
N PHE A 82 3.29 1.40 -13.84
CA PHE A 82 4.63 1.98 -13.92
C PHE A 82 4.98 2.80 -12.69
N ILE A 83 4.06 3.64 -12.23
CA ILE A 83 4.27 4.50 -11.05
C ILE A 83 4.42 3.65 -9.79
N ALA A 84 3.49 2.73 -9.55
CA ALA A 84 3.49 1.89 -8.36
C ALA A 84 4.72 0.97 -8.30
N THR A 85 5.07 0.32 -9.42
CA THR A 85 6.24 -0.57 -9.49
C THR A 85 7.52 0.21 -9.25
N SER A 86 7.68 1.40 -9.85
CA SER A 86 8.86 2.24 -9.66
C SER A 86 9.00 2.72 -8.22
N ALA A 87 7.91 3.16 -7.60
CA ALA A 87 7.91 3.62 -6.22
C ALA A 87 8.30 2.50 -5.24
N VAL A 88 7.69 1.32 -5.39
CA VAL A 88 8.02 0.16 -4.55
C VAL A 88 9.46 -0.29 -4.76
N ALA A 89 9.93 -0.36 -6.00
CA ALA A 89 11.30 -0.76 -6.31
C ALA A 89 12.34 0.20 -5.72
N LEU A 90 12.11 1.51 -5.81
CA LEU A 90 13.03 2.51 -5.24
C LEU A 90 13.09 2.45 -3.72
N VAL A 91 11.95 2.29 -3.04
CA VAL A 91 11.95 2.17 -1.57
C VAL A 91 12.61 0.87 -1.14
N THR A 92 12.33 -0.24 -1.82
CA THR A 92 12.98 -1.53 -1.54
C THR A 92 14.49 -1.43 -1.75
N ALA A 93 14.93 -0.76 -2.81
CA ALA A 93 16.36 -0.52 -3.06
C ALA A 93 17.00 0.36 -1.98
N GLY A 94 16.33 1.40 -1.53
CA GLY A 94 16.78 2.24 -0.44
C GLY A 94 16.94 1.46 0.87
N LEU A 95 15.97 0.63 1.22
CA LEU A 95 16.06 -0.25 2.39
C LEU A 95 17.21 -1.25 2.24
N PHE A 96 17.36 -1.87 1.07
CA PHE A 96 18.45 -2.80 0.80
C PHE A 96 19.82 -2.16 0.98
N ILE A 97 20.02 -0.98 0.40
CA ILE A 97 21.27 -0.21 0.52
C ILE A 97 21.59 0.10 1.99
N ASN A 98 20.58 0.56 2.76
CA ASN A 98 20.78 0.89 4.17
C ASN A 98 21.07 -0.32 5.07
N ILE A 99 20.46 -1.47 4.78
CA ILE A 99 20.64 -2.70 5.59
C ILE A 99 22.00 -3.35 5.30
N PHE A 100 22.42 -3.37 4.03
CA PHE A 100 23.63 -4.07 3.59
C PHE A 100 24.84 -3.15 3.39
N ASP A 101 24.70 -1.86 3.66
CA ASP A 101 25.73 -0.81 3.50
C ASP A 101 26.40 -0.86 2.10
N VAL A 102 25.57 -0.94 1.06
CA VAL A 102 26.01 -1.11 -0.32
C VAL A 102 26.20 0.25 -0.97
N SER A 103 27.39 0.49 -1.56
CA SER A 103 27.75 1.78 -2.19
C SER A 103 27.17 2.02 -3.58
N TYR A 104 26.08 1.36 -3.97
CA TYR A 104 25.41 1.59 -5.25
C TYR A 104 24.28 2.61 -5.13
N SER A 105 23.97 3.32 -6.22
CA SER A 105 22.83 4.26 -6.22
C SER A 105 21.50 3.50 -6.26
N ALA A 106 20.49 4.04 -5.56
CA ALA A 106 19.16 3.42 -5.42
C ALA A 106 18.51 3.03 -6.76
N PRO A 107 18.59 3.83 -7.86
CA PRO A 107 18.02 3.44 -9.14
C PRO A 107 18.63 2.17 -9.74
N HIS A 108 19.94 1.97 -9.61
CA HIS A 108 20.59 0.76 -10.15
C HIS A 108 20.16 -0.49 -9.38
N VAL A 109 20.10 -0.41 -8.06
CA VAL A 109 19.61 -1.50 -7.22
C VAL A 109 18.14 -1.80 -7.49
N ALA A 110 17.31 -0.77 -7.69
CA ALA A 110 15.91 -0.92 -8.04
C ALA A 110 15.71 -1.66 -9.37
N ILE A 111 16.50 -1.33 -10.39
CA ILE A 111 16.47 -2.03 -11.68
C ILE A 111 16.87 -3.50 -11.49
N MET A 112 17.94 -3.79 -10.76
CA MET A 112 18.37 -5.17 -10.50
C MET A 112 17.29 -5.98 -9.78
N ILE A 113 16.68 -5.44 -8.73
CA ILE A 113 15.60 -6.09 -7.98
C ILE A 113 14.40 -6.37 -8.89
N THR A 114 14.02 -5.39 -9.73
CA THR A 114 12.90 -5.54 -10.67
C THR A 114 13.17 -6.62 -11.71
N LEU A 115 14.37 -6.66 -12.28
CA LEU A 115 14.77 -7.68 -13.25
C LEU A 115 14.77 -9.08 -12.63
N ILE A 116 15.34 -9.24 -11.43
CA ILE A 116 15.35 -10.52 -10.71
C ILE A 116 13.91 -10.98 -10.45
N SER A 117 13.05 -10.09 -9.99
CA SER A 117 11.63 -10.38 -9.75
C SER A 117 10.90 -10.82 -11.03
N ALA A 118 11.17 -10.14 -12.15
CA ALA A 118 10.61 -10.48 -13.45
C ALA A 118 11.05 -11.88 -13.91
N VAL A 119 12.33 -12.21 -13.79
CA VAL A 119 12.87 -13.54 -14.15
C VAL A 119 12.23 -14.65 -13.30
N ILE A 120 12.07 -14.42 -11.98
CA ILE A 120 11.41 -15.38 -11.08
C ILE A 120 9.97 -15.63 -11.52
N LEU A 121 9.23 -14.57 -11.86
CA LEU A 121 7.84 -14.69 -12.32
C LEU A 121 7.73 -15.37 -13.68
N MET A 122 8.61 -15.07 -14.62
CA MET A 122 8.63 -15.70 -15.96
C MET A 122 8.89 -17.20 -15.91
N ASN A 123 9.63 -17.70 -14.91
CA ASN A 123 9.88 -19.11 -14.71
C ASN A 123 8.68 -19.90 -14.15
N GLY A 124 7.48 -19.31 -14.13
CA GLY A 124 6.24 -19.99 -13.76
C GLY A 124 6.12 -20.35 -12.27
N GLN A 125 6.97 -19.81 -11.41
CA GLN A 125 6.96 -20.09 -9.96
C GLN A 125 5.94 -19.23 -9.18
N TYR A 126 4.88 -18.80 -9.86
CA TYR A 126 3.86 -17.95 -9.26
C TYR A 126 3.28 -18.52 -7.97
N SER A 127 3.03 -19.84 -7.93
CA SER A 127 2.50 -20.51 -6.72
C SER A 127 3.46 -20.47 -5.53
N LYS A 128 4.77 -20.56 -5.79
CA LYS A 128 5.78 -20.43 -4.74
C LYS A 128 5.89 -18.99 -4.22
N ALA A 129 5.89 -18.03 -5.15
CA ALA A 129 5.87 -16.61 -4.82
C ALA A 129 4.62 -16.25 -3.98
N GLU A 130 3.46 -16.78 -4.34
CA GLU A 130 2.21 -16.61 -3.58
C GLU A 130 2.33 -17.09 -2.14
N ASN A 131 2.90 -18.28 -1.92
CA ASN A 131 3.07 -18.82 -0.56
C ASN A 131 4.05 -18.01 0.27
N ILE A 132 5.16 -17.54 -0.34
CA ILE A 132 6.13 -16.67 0.33
C ILE A 132 5.46 -15.35 0.74
N VAL A 133 4.73 -14.73 -0.16
CA VAL A 133 4.02 -13.46 0.11
C VAL A 133 3.01 -13.64 1.23
N ARG A 134 2.22 -14.72 1.24
CA ARG A 134 1.28 -15.02 2.33
C ARG A 134 1.97 -15.12 3.68
N PHE A 135 3.10 -15.82 3.72
CA PHE A 135 3.88 -15.98 4.95
C PHE A 135 4.45 -14.65 5.44
N LEU A 136 5.02 -13.86 4.54
CA LEU A 136 5.56 -12.53 4.85
C LEU A 136 4.48 -11.57 5.37
N VAL A 137 3.29 -11.56 4.74
CA VAL A 137 2.16 -10.72 5.19
C VAL A 137 1.68 -11.16 6.57
N ALA A 138 1.62 -12.45 6.85
CA ALA A 138 1.24 -12.95 8.17
C ALA A 138 2.23 -12.51 9.25
N ILE A 139 3.55 -12.64 8.99
CA ILE A 139 4.60 -12.16 9.90
C ILE A 139 4.50 -10.65 10.09
N PHE A 140 4.38 -9.89 8.99
CA PHE A 140 4.28 -8.43 9.06
C PHE A 140 3.07 -7.99 9.89
N SER A 141 1.91 -8.63 9.68
CA SER A 141 0.71 -8.34 10.47
C SER A 141 0.90 -8.64 11.95
N LEU A 142 1.55 -9.76 12.27
CA LEU A 142 1.86 -10.13 13.64
C LEU A 142 2.81 -9.12 14.30
N LEU A 143 3.89 -8.75 13.60
CA LEU A 143 4.86 -7.77 14.10
C LEU A 143 4.21 -6.39 14.32
N THR A 144 3.32 -5.98 13.43
CA THR A 144 2.57 -4.72 13.57
C THR A 144 1.66 -4.76 14.80
N LEU A 145 0.97 -5.87 15.07
CA LEU A 145 0.16 -6.03 16.26
C LEU A 145 1.01 -6.02 17.55
N VAL A 146 2.15 -6.70 17.52
CA VAL A 146 3.10 -6.69 18.64
C VAL A 146 3.62 -5.27 18.89
N ALA A 147 4.03 -4.57 17.84
CA ALA A 147 4.48 -3.19 17.95
C ALA A 147 3.39 -2.26 18.52
N LEU A 148 2.13 -2.45 18.11
CA LEU A 148 0.99 -1.71 18.65
C LEU A 148 0.83 -1.94 20.15
N VAL A 149 0.90 -3.20 20.60
CA VAL A 149 0.79 -3.53 22.02
C VAL A 149 1.89 -2.90 22.85
N PHE A 150 3.14 -2.89 22.36
CA PHE A 150 4.27 -2.23 23.03
C PHE A 150 4.20 -0.70 22.98
N ALA A 151 3.61 -0.13 21.95
CA ALA A 151 3.41 1.31 21.83
C ALA A 151 2.27 1.84 22.70
N PHE A 152 1.30 0.99 23.05
CA PHE A 152 0.09 1.40 23.76
C PHE A 152 0.35 2.09 25.13
N PRO A 153 1.27 1.60 25.99
CA PRO A 153 1.59 2.26 27.25
C PRO A 153 2.24 3.65 27.07
N SER A 154 2.99 3.86 26.00
CA SER A 154 3.65 5.14 25.72
C SER A 154 2.69 6.22 25.25
N LEU A 155 1.54 5.84 24.70
CA LEU A 155 0.46 6.77 24.30
C LEU A 155 -0.20 7.45 25.52
N GLY A 156 -0.24 6.75 26.67
CA GLY A 156 -0.80 7.29 27.92
C GLY A 156 0.15 8.15 28.75
N SER A 157 1.47 7.95 28.60
CA SER A 157 2.49 8.64 29.40
C SER A 157 3.03 9.92 28.76
N GLY A 158 2.77 10.13 27.49
CA GLY A 158 3.34 11.21 26.67
C GLY A 158 2.46 12.44 26.50
N GLY A 159 1.59 12.83 27.44
CA GLY A 159 0.98 14.18 27.54
C GLY A 159 0.38 14.83 26.27
N ARG A 160 0.44 14.16 25.12
CA ARG A 160 -0.26 14.60 23.91
C ARG A 160 -1.68 14.04 23.98
N SER A 161 -2.62 14.91 24.33
CA SER A 161 -4.04 14.56 24.33
C SER A 161 -4.39 13.93 22.98
N ILE A 162 -5.16 12.83 23.03
CA ILE A 162 -5.73 12.15 21.85
C ILE A 162 -6.53 13.14 20.97
N PHE A 163 -6.93 14.25 21.56
CA PHE A 163 -7.58 15.41 20.95
C PHE A 163 -6.68 16.64 21.06
N ALA A 164 -5.41 16.55 20.66
CA ALA A 164 -4.61 17.75 20.46
C ALA A 164 -5.41 18.65 19.52
N GLU A 165 -5.78 19.80 20.06
CA GLU A 165 -6.45 20.87 19.35
C GLU A 165 -5.77 21.01 18.00
N ILE A 166 -6.56 20.85 16.93
CA ILE A 166 -6.10 21.07 15.57
C ILE A 166 -5.83 22.56 15.51
N ASP A 167 -4.60 22.94 15.82
CA ASP A 167 -4.13 24.29 15.60
C ASP A 167 -4.07 24.48 14.07
N MET A 168 -5.18 24.93 13.53
CA MET A 168 -5.36 25.25 12.12
C MET A 168 -4.68 26.57 11.76
N ASN A 169 -3.58 26.89 12.40
CA ASN A 169 -2.66 27.91 11.93
C ASN A 169 -1.81 27.32 10.81
N VAL A 170 -2.47 26.94 9.73
CA VAL A 170 -1.80 26.85 8.44
C VAL A 170 -1.45 28.30 8.06
N GLU A 171 -0.28 28.75 8.42
CA GLU A 171 0.33 29.89 7.75
C GLU A 171 0.46 29.52 6.29
N LEU A 172 -0.51 29.98 5.51
CA LEU A 172 -0.40 30.13 4.06
C LEU A 172 0.65 31.22 3.82
N SER A 173 1.92 30.89 4.00
CA SER A 173 3.01 31.71 3.44
C SER A 173 3.01 31.48 1.93
N LEU A 174 2.36 32.40 1.23
CA LEU A 174 2.52 32.63 -0.20
C LEU A 174 3.98 33.03 -0.53
#